data_94a37b1fdb3b35c36f8081d9e1f3234e
#
_entry.id   94a37b1fdb3b35c36f8081d9e1f3234e
#
_cell.length_a   1.000
_cell.length_b   1.000
_cell.length_c   1.000
_cell.angle_alpha   90.00
_cell.angle_beta   90.00
_cell.angle_gamma   90.00
#
_symmetry.space_group_name_H-M   'P 1'
#
loop_
_entity.id
_entity.type
_entity.pdbx_description
1 polymer ?
#
loop_
_entity_poly.entity_id
_entity_poly.type
_entity_poly.pdbx_seq_one_letter_code
_entity_poly.pdbx_strand_id
1 'polypeptide(L)'
;DLKVVRDFQLIYSPEKKQKLHFIDFWRYDIQGAVYREIVRQNTGKTLPFYLAAVTKEPEPDLELFWVPDDVLDAALEFVQSMVNRFQKIKSGELRPMPCGTCDYCRARKEIQRPVNYKSAYDFEVEDDG
;
A
#
# COMPACT_ATOMS: atom_id res chain seq x y z
N ASP A 1 -14.98 -9.10 -4.00
CA ASP A 1 -13.90 -9.46 -4.93
C ASP A 1 -13.29 -10.81 -4.55
N LEU A 2 -12.88 -11.59 -5.52
CA LEU A 2 -12.26 -12.90 -5.32
C LEU A 2 -10.75 -12.81 -5.50
N LYS A 3 -10.00 -13.30 -4.50
CA LYS A 3 -8.53 -13.37 -4.55
C LYS A 3 -8.06 -14.81 -4.41
N VAL A 4 -7.12 -15.19 -5.26
CA VAL A 4 -6.40 -16.47 -5.18
C VAL A 4 -5.00 -16.19 -4.67
N VAL A 5 -4.65 -16.72 -3.52
CA VAL A 5 -3.37 -16.45 -2.83
C VAL A 5 -2.62 -17.74 -2.55
N ARG A 6 -1.31 -17.65 -2.28
CA ARG A 6 -0.50 -18.83 -2.00
C ARG A 6 -0.95 -19.52 -0.70
N ASP A 7 -1.05 -18.76 0.36
CA ASP A 7 -1.48 -19.16 1.70
C ASP A 7 -1.92 -17.92 2.50
N PHE A 8 -2.49 -18.11 3.69
CA PHE A 8 -2.89 -17.00 4.57
C PHE A 8 -1.83 -16.60 5.61
N GLN A 9 -0.60 -17.05 5.46
CA GLN A 9 0.48 -16.63 6.34
C GLN A 9 0.83 -15.17 6.10
N LEU A 10 1.32 -14.52 7.16
CA LEU A 10 1.77 -13.14 7.06
C LEU A 10 3.01 -13.03 6.18
N ILE A 11 3.01 -12.05 5.27
CA ILE A 11 4.08 -11.78 4.33
C ILE A 11 5.03 -10.76 4.95
N TYR A 12 6.33 -11.05 4.96
CA TYR A 12 7.33 -10.10 5.42
C TYR A 12 7.49 -8.95 4.42
N SER A 13 7.31 -7.72 4.89
CA SER A 13 7.57 -6.51 4.12
C SER A 13 8.96 -5.95 4.46
N PRO A 14 9.92 -5.98 3.52
CA PRO A 14 11.23 -5.38 3.74
C PRO A 14 11.18 -3.87 3.97
N GLU A 15 10.22 -3.20 3.35
CA GLU A 15 10.01 -1.76 3.47
C GLU A 15 9.55 -1.37 4.88
N LYS A 16 8.56 -2.10 5.40
CA LYS A 16 8.01 -1.85 6.75
C LYS A 16 8.70 -2.64 7.86
N LYS A 17 9.62 -3.53 7.50
CA LYS A 17 10.37 -4.41 8.43
C LYS A 17 9.46 -5.22 9.38
N GLN A 18 8.30 -5.62 8.88
CA GLN A 18 7.32 -6.41 9.65
C GLN A 18 6.54 -7.35 8.74
N LYS A 19 5.88 -8.32 9.35
CA LYS A 19 4.96 -9.21 8.64
C LYS A 19 3.59 -8.54 8.53
N LEU A 20 3.03 -8.56 7.33
CA LEU A 20 1.74 -7.97 7.02
C LEU A 20 0.75 -9.04 6.55
N HIS A 21 -0.52 -8.83 6.83
CA HIS A 21 -1.60 -9.56 6.17
C HIS A 21 -1.54 -9.32 4.66
N PHE A 22 -1.94 -10.30 3.84
CA PHE A 22 -1.84 -10.15 2.38
C PHE A 22 -2.67 -8.96 1.84
N ILE A 23 -3.78 -8.63 2.49
CA ILE A 23 -4.58 -7.44 2.14
C ILE A 23 -3.77 -6.15 2.29
N ASP A 24 -3.02 -6.02 3.38
CA ASP A 24 -2.16 -4.86 3.62
C ASP A 24 -0.91 -4.87 2.74
N PHE A 25 -0.32 -6.03 2.55
CA PHE A 25 0.89 -6.17 1.72
C PHE A 25 0.64 -5.79 0.27
N TRP A 26 -0.46 -6.26 -0.33
CA TRP A 26 -0.83 -5.97 -1.71
C TRP A 26 -1.69 -4.72 -1.86
N ARG A 27 -1.99 -4.03 -0.76
CA ARG A 27 -2.82 -2.83 -0.74
C ARG A 27 -4.20 -3.05 -1.38
N TYR A 28 -4.85 -4.15 -1.03
CA TYR A 28 -6.23 -4.41 -1.46
C TYR A 28 -7.26 -3.50 -0.78
N ASP A 29 -6.87 -2.83 0.31
CA ASP A 29 -7.61 -1.73 0.91
C ASP A 29 -7.82 -0.56 -0.08
N ILE A 30 -6.78 -0.22 -0.85
CA ILE A 30 -6.87 0.81 -1.91
C ILE A 30 -7.82 0.35 -3.01
N GLN A 31 -7.71 -0.89 -3.48
CA GLN A 31 -8.60 -1.44 -4.50
C GLN A 31 -10.05 -1.40 -4.03
N GLY A 32 -10.32 -1.83 -2.79
CA GLY A 32 -11.65 -1.82 -2.21
C GLY A 32 -12.22 -0.41 -2.05
N ALA A 33 -11.40 0.54 -1.61
CA ALA A 33 -11.80 1.93 -1.48
C ALA A 33 -12.20 2.55 -2.82
N VAL A 34 -11.41 2.30 -3.87
CA VAL A 34 -11.71 2.79 -5.23
C VAL A 34 -12.97 2.14 -5.78
N TYR A 35 -13.13 0.84 -5.61
CA TYR A 35 -14.33 0.13 -6.06
C TYR A 35 -15.60 0.64 -5.35
N ARG A 36 -15.53 0.80 -4.04
CA ARG A 36 -16.64 1.36 -3.25
C ARG A 36 -17.02 2.76 -3.75
N GLU A 37 -16.04 3.61 -4.03
CA GLU A 37 -16.26 4.98 -4.51
C GLU A 37 -16.87 5.00 -5.92
N ILE A 38 -16.43 4.14 -6.82
CA ILE A 38 -17.01 4.01 -8.15
C ILE A 38 -18.48 3.59 -8.07
N VAL A 39 -18.80 2.63 -7.21
CA VAL A 39 -20.19 2.19 -6.99
C VAL A 39 -21.02 3.32 -6.40
N ARG A 40 -20.48 4.07 -5.45
CA ARG A 40 -21.18 5.22 -4.85
C ARG A 40 -21.49 6.30 -5.90
N GLN A 41 -20.55 6.62 -6.76
CA GLN A 41 -20.74 7.62 -7.83
C GLN A 41 -21.81 7.19 -8.86
N ASN A 42 -21.93 5.89 -9.12
CA ASN A 42 -22.86 5.37 -10.11
C ASN A 42 -24.26 5.04 -9.55
N THR A 43 -24.35 4.72 -8.27
CA THR A 43 -25.62 4.26 -7.65
C THR A 43 -26.12 5.14 -6.51
N GLY A 44 -25.28 6.03 -5.98
CA GLY A 44 -25.54 6.80 -4.77
C GLY A 44 -25.47 5.99 -3.46
N LYS A 45 -25.09 4.71 -3.53
CA LYS A 45 -25.02 3.80 -2.38
C LYS A 45 -23.58 3.53 -1.98
N THR A 46 -23.29 3.62 -0.68
CA THR A 46 -22.04 3.18 -0.08
C THR A 46 -22.23 1.75 0.41
N LEU A 47 -21.60 0.79 -0.28
CA LEU A 47 -21.72 -0.63 0.03
C LEU A 47 -20.51 -1.14 0.81
N PRO A 48 -20.68 -2.16 1.67
CA PRO A 48 -19.55 -2.81 2.32
C PRO A 48 -18.66 -3.54 1.30
N PHE A 49 -17.39 -3.69 1.61
CA PHE A 49 -16.43 -4.37 0.76
C PHE A 49 -15.91 -5.65 1.42
N TYR A 50 -16.01 -6.76 0.69
CA TYR A 50 -15.55 -8.07 1.10
C TYR A 50 -14.54 -8.62 0.11
N LEU A 51 -13.55 -9.34 0.62
CA LEU A 51 -12.61 -10.15 -0.16
C LEU A 51 -12.85 -11.62 0.13
N ALA A 52 -13.33 -12.37 -0.85
CA ALA A 52 -13.33 -13.82 -0.80
C ALA A 52 -11.96 -14.32 -1.23
N ALA A 53 -11.28 -15.04 -0.37
CA ALA A 53 -9.95 -15.53 -0.63
C ALA A 53 -9.89 -17.06 -0.59
N VAL A 54 -9.12 -17.63 -1.50
CA VAL A 54 -8.84 -19.07 -1.58
C VAL A 54 -7.34 -19.28 -1.74
N THR A 55 -6.79 -20.27 -1.03
CA THR A 55 -5.37 -20.60 -1.11
C THR A 55 -5.07 -21.62 -2.20
N LYS A 56 -3.85 -21.58 -2.73
CA LYS A 56 -3.33 -22.54 -3.70
C LYS A 56 -2.65 -23.74 -3.03
N GLU A 57 -3.19 -24.18 -1.92
CA GLU A 57 -2.68 -25.33 -1.17
C GLU A 57 -3.36 -26.62 -1.64
N PRO A 58 -2.77 -27.81 -1.43
CA PRO A 58 -3.39 -29.08 -1.79
C PRO A 58 -4.80 -29.26 -1.21
N GLU A 59 -5.00 -28.85 0.04
CA GLU A 59 -6.30 -28.66 0.66
C GLU A 59 -6.53 -27.16 0.78
N PRO A 60 -7.31 -26.53 -0.12
CA PRO A 60 -7.48 -25.10 -0.13
C PRO A 60 -8.18 -24.57 1.12
N ASP A 61 -7.62 -23.51 1.69
CA ASP A 61 -8.29 -22.74 2.73
C ASP A 61 -9.15 -21.65 2.09
N LEU A 62 -10.29 -21.38 2.72
CA LEU A 62 -11.30 -20.44 2.24
C LEU A 62 -11.62 -19.44 3.35
N GLU A 63 -11.67 -18.17 3.01
CA GLU A 63 -12.08 -17.14 3.96
C GLU A 63 -12.79 -16.00 3.25
N LEU A 64 -13.75 -15.40 3.94
CA LEU A 64 -14.39 -14.17 3.51
C LEU A 64 -13.95 -13.05 4.46
N PHE A 65 -13.07 -12.18 3.97
CA PHE A 65 -12.58 -11.04 4.74
C PHE A 65 -13.47 -9.83 4.55
N TRP A 66 -13.79 -9.18 5.64
CA TRP A 66 -14.43 -7.89 5.65
C TRP A 66 -13.37 -6.79 5.83
N VAL A 67 -13.39 -5.79 4.96
CA VAL A 67 -12.53 -4.61 5.10
C VAL A 67 -13.37 -3.49 5.73
N PRO A 68 -13.06 -3.06 6.95
CA PRO A 68 -13.84 -2.05 7.65
C PRO A 68 -13.88 -0.70 6.94
N ASP A 69 -14.97 0.05 7.12
CA ASP A 69 -15.18 1.34 6.45
C ASP A 69 -14.11 2.37 6.81
N ASP A 70 -13.60 2.39 8.04
CA ASP A 70 -12.51 3.28 8.45
C ASP A 70 -11.22 3.01 7.69
N VAL A 71 -10.91 1.74 7.41
CA VAL A 71 -9.76 1.34 6.57
C VAL A 71 -9.95 1.81 5.13
N LEU A 72 -11.15 1.63 4.57
CA LEU A 72 -11.46 2.07 3.22
C LEU A 72 -11.46 3.61 3.10
N ASP A 73 -11.96 4.32 4.09
CA ASP A 73 -11.96 5.78 4.11
C ASP A 73 -10.54 6.34 4.14
N ALA A 74 -9.67 5.78 4.98
CA ALA A 74 -8.26 6.14 5.04
C ALA A 74 -7.53 5.84 3.72
N ALA A 75 -7.82 4.70 3.10
CA ALA A 75 -7.25 4.33 1.81
C ALA A 75 -7.70 5.28 0.68
N LEU A 76 -8.97 5.69 0.66
CA LEU A 76 -9.48 6.64 -0.32
C LEU A 76 -8.82 8.02 -0.16
N GLU A 77 -8.68 8.49 1.06
CA GLU A 77 -7.99 9.75 1.37
C GLU A 77 -6.53 9.72 0.90
N PHE A 78 -5.85 8.60 1.13
CA PHE A 78 -4.50 8.37 0.62
C PHE A 78 -4.45 8.46 -0.92
N VAL A 79 -5.37 7.80 -1.62
CA VAL A 79 -5.44 7.85 -3.10
C VAL A 79 -5.65 9.28 -3.59
N GLN A 80 -6.56 10.02 -2.98
CA GLN A 80 -6.83 11.41 -3.33
C GLN A 80 -5.58 12.29 -3.16
N SER A 81 -4.84 12.12 -2.07
CA SER A 81 -3.59 12.84 -1.84
C SER A 81 -2.52 12.50 -2.87
N MET A 82 -2.42 11.23 -3.26
CA MET A 82 -1.45 10.78 -4.27
C MET A 82 -1.80 11.25 -5.67
N VAL A 83 -3.08 11.29 -6.03
CA VAL A 83 -3.53 11.83 -7.34
C VAL A 83 -3.15 13.30 -7.46
N ASN A 84 -3.39 14.10 -6.45
CA ASN A 84 -3.01 15.51 -6.43
C ASN A 84 -1.50 15.69 -6.59
N ARG A 85 -0.73 14.89 -5.88
CA ARG A 85 0.74 14.89 -5.98
C ARG A 85 1.21 14.50 -7.38
N PHE A 86 0.66 13.45 -7.96
CA PHE A 86 1.02 12.99 -9.30
C PHE A 86 0.68 14.02 -10.38
N GLN A 87 -0.43 14.72 -10.25
CA GLN A 87 -0.76 15.83 -11.14
C GLN A 87 0.28 16.95 -11.10
N LYS A 88 0.75 17.31 -9.92
CA LYS A 88 1.81 18.31 -9.72
C LYS A 88 3.16 17.85 -10.29
N ILE A 89 3.49 16.59 -10.14
CA ILE A 89 4.69 16.00 -10.76
C ILE A 89 4.57 16.02 -12.28
N LYS A 90 3.42 15.61 -12.81
CA LYS A 90 3.15 15.59 -14.24
C LYS A 90 3.21 16.98 -14.88
N SER A 91 2.75 18.00 -14.18
CA SER A 91 2.81 19.40 -14.64
C SER A 91 4.18 20.05 -14.48
N GLY A 92 5.14 19.40 -13.83
CA GLY A 92 6.46 19.95 -13.54
C GLY A 92 6.54 20.85 -12.30
N GLU A 93 5.44 21.01 -11.56
CA GLU A 93 5.37 21.83 -10.34
C GLU A 93 6.11 21.18 -9.17
N LEU A 94 6.11 19.84 -9.10
CA LEU A 94 6.84 19.04 -8.13
C LEU A 94 7.80 18.08 -8.81
N ARG A 95 8.97 17.86 -8.20
CA ARG A 95 9.89 16.81 -8.61
C ARG A 95 9.48 15.48 -7.96
N PRO A 96 9.56 14.35 -8.70
CA PRO A 96 9.36 13.04 -8.09
C PRO A 96 10.45 12.77 -7.05
N MET A 97 10.06 12.22 -5.88
CA MET A 97 11.01 11.78 -4.87
C MET A 97 11.31 10.29 -5.05
N PRO A 98 12.59 9.92 -5.29
CA PRO A 98 12.96 8.50 -5.35
C PRO A 98 12.85 7.87 -3.96
N CYS A 99 12.43 6.60 -3.90
CA CYS A 99 12.30 5.87 -2.64
C CYS A 99 13.66 5.51 -2.02
N GLY A 100 14.72 5.45 -2.81
CA GLY A 100 16.07 5.09 -2.38
C GLY A 100 16.32 3.60 -2.13
N THR A 101 15.29 2.76 -2.21
CA THR A 101 15.38 1.34 -1.80
C THR A 101 15.04 0.33 -2.88
N CYS A 102 14.36 0.73 -3.95
CA CYS A 102 14.05 -0.14 -5.06
C CYS A 102 15.25 -0.39 -5.97
N ASP A 103 15.16 -1.37 -6.85
CA ASP A 103 16.24 -1.73 -7.77
C ASP A 103 16.63 -0.57 -8.69
N TYR A 104 15.67 0.22 -9.13
CA TYR A 104 15.93 1.43 -9.92
C TYR A 104 16.80 2.44 -9.16
N CYS A 105 16.46 2.73 -7.92
CA CYS A 105 17.22 3.65 -7.08
C CYS A 105 18.61 3.10 -6.73
N ARG A 106 18.70 1.81 -6.43
CA ARG A 106 19.98 1.15 -6.11
C ARG A 106 20.94 1.16 -7.31
N ALA A 107 20.44 0.92 -8.51
CA ALA A 107 21.25 0.95 -9.74
C ALA A 107 21.84 2.35 -10.04
N ARG A 108 21.22 3.41 -9.52
CA ARG A 108 21.62 4.82 -9.73
C ARG A 108 22.26 5.45 -8.50
N LYS A 109 22.45 4.67 -7.45
CA LYS A 109 23.02 5.18 -6.21
C LYS A 109 24.50 5.53 -6.40
N GLU A 110 24.88 6.73 -6.02
CA GLU A 110 26.24 7.21 -5.96
C GLU A 110 26.64 7.46 -4.51
N ILE A 111 27.86 7.02 -4.15
CA ILE A 111 28.40 7.27 -2.83
C ILE A 111 28.97 8.69 -2.82
N GLN A 112 28.37 9.58 -2.05
CA GLN A 112 28.80 10.97 -1.95
C GLN A 112 29.57 11.26 -0.66
N ARG A 113 29.13 10.66 0.46
CA ARG A 113 29.75 10.84 1.79
C ARG A 113 29.49 9.62 2.67
N PRO A 114 30.35 9.39 3.68
CA PRO A 114 30.07 8.35 4.68
C PRO A 114 28.75 8.62 5.42
N VAL A 115 28.03 7.56 5.71
CA VAL A 115 26.78 7.61 6.48
C VAL A 115 26.99 6.90 7.81
N ASN A 116 26.50 7.48 8.90
CA ASN A 116 26.50 6.81 10.19
C ASN A 116 25.63 5.55 10.11
N TYR A 117 26.22 4.38 10.38
CA TYR A 117 25.52 3.11 10.24
C TYR A 117 24.28 2.97 11.12
N LYS A 118 24.28 3.64 12.27
CA LYS A 118 23.12 3.64 13.18
C LYS A 118 21.94 4.43 12.60
N SER A 119 22.22 5.60 12.01
CA SER A 119 21.18 6.44 11.41
C SER A 119 20.66 5.91 10.07
N ALA A 120 21.41 5.03 9.39
CA ALA A 120 20.98 4.45 8.12
C ALA A 120 19.76 3.52 8.26
N TYR A 121 19.48 3.05 9.47
CA TYR A 121 18.39 2.12 9.76
C TYR A 121 17.39 2.66 10.79
N ASP A 122 17.70 3.81 11.40
CA ASP A 122 16.74 4.52 12.23
C ASP A 122 15.85 5.37 11.34
N PHE A 123 14.60 4.97 11.23
CA PHE A 123 13.57 5.91 10.84
C PHE A 123 13.36 6.83 12.06
N GLU A 124 14.19 7.85 12.17
CA GLU A 124 13.83 8.95 13.03
C GLU A 124 12.52 9.51 12.47
N VAL A 125 11.46 9.29 13.21
CA VAL A 125 10.33 10.19 13.18
C VAL A 125 10.94 11.53 13.52
N GLU A 126 11.11 12.41 12.53
CA GLU A 126 11.38 13.79 12.80
C GLU A 126 10.22 14.26 13.68
N ASP A 127 10.53 14.33 14.98
CA ASP A 127 9.68 15.03 15.91
C ASP A 127 9.81 16.50 15.51
N ASP A 128 8.85 16.95 14.70
CA ASP A 128 8.69 18.38 14.42
C ASP A 128 8.27 19.07 15.73
N GLY A 129 9.29 19.29 16.55
CA GLY A 129 9.14 20.12 17.75
C GLY A 129 9.06 21.60 17.41
#